data_986d177e4aa9f1029c5ba0139350c677
#
_entry.id   986d177e4aa9f1029c5ba0139350c677
#
_cell.length_a   1.000
_cell.length_b   1.000
_cell.length_c   1.000
_cell.angle_alpha   90.00
_cell.angle_beta   90.00
_cell.angle_gamma   90.00
#
_symmetry.space_group_name_H-M   'P 1'
#
loop_
_entity.id
_entity.type
_entity.pdbx_description
1 polymer ?
#
loop_
_entity_poly.entity_id
_entity_poly.type
_entity_poly.pdbx_seq_one_letter_code
_entity_poly.pdbx_strand_id
1 'polypeptide(L)'
;MKTFPNPAGGGVTRSPRSWLFAPGHNEKILVQVFDAGADVVLLDLEDAVPPDIKDRAREMVYGAAATRPCWVRVNRARSEACERDLERLTGSVLGFRIPKVESAADVAWVADRAPGVPLDCTIESARGVLAAFDIATAPACALLSYGGLDLAADLGIPEGAQETLYARSYLILAARAAGKPQPSDGVYPMLNDDEGLRKEVEAAKRLGFFGKSAIHPRQVPIIHEAFAPTPEEVAWATGVLAAFEQSGGAATRTASGEFVDMPVAERARQILGS
;
A
#
# COMPACT_ATOMS: atom_id res chain seq x y z
N MET A 1 13.18 14.68 -0.82
CA MET A 1 11.81 14.87 -0.29
C MET A 1 10.90 14.02 -1.16
N LYS A 2 10.48 12.84 -0.69
CA LYS A 2 9.62 11.94 -1.48
C LYS A 2 8.20 12.51 -1.41
N THR A 3 7.72 13.08 -2.50
CA THR A 3 6.37 13.64 -2.59
C THR A 3 5.37 12.51 -2.77
N PHE A 4 4.54 12.28 -1.76
CA PHE A 4 3.31 11.50 -1.91
C PHE A 4 2.29 12.29 -2.73
N PRO A 5 1.36 11.62 -3.43
CA PRO A 5 0.41 12.30 -4.30
C PRO A 5 -0.43 13.29 -3.50
N ASN A 6 -0.42 14.53 -3.96
CA ASN A 6 -1.37 15.54 -3.53
C ASN A 6 -2.76 15.15 -4.07
N PRO A 7 -3.79 14.99 -3.23
CA PRO A 7 -5.15 14.65 -3.69
C PRO A 7 -5.80 15.70 -4.59
N ALA A 8 -5.14 16.82 -4.86
CA ALA A 8 -5.70 17.95 -5.62
C ALA A 8 -5.20 18.08 -7.07
N GLY A 9 -4.61 17.07 -7.70
CA GLY A 9 -4.42 17.15 -9.15
C GLY A 9 -3.05 16.75 -9.69
N GLY A 10 -3.08 15.84 -10.64
CA GLY A 10 -2.12 15.70 -11.71
C GLY A 10 -0.95 14.75 -11.47
N GLY A 11 -1.00 13.59 -12.11
CA GLY A 11 0.10 12.66 -12.24
C GLY A 11 -0.02 11.46 -11.28
N VAL A 12 -0.11 10.26 -11.85
CA VAL A 12 -0.05 9.00 -11.10
C VAL A 12 1.32 8.90 -10.49
N THR A 13 1.44 9.35 -9.24
CA THR A 13 2.64 9.09 -8.45
C THR A 13 2.61 7.62 -8.05
N ARG A 14 3.69 6.93 -8.33
CA ARG A 14 3.85 5.51 -8.05
C ARG A 14 3.69 5.25 -6.55
N SER A 15 2.90 4.22 -6.18
CA SER A 15 2.76 3.78 -4.78
C SER A 15 4.13 3.46 -4.17
N PRO A 16 4.32 3.61 -2.84
CA PRO A 16 5.51 3.16 -2.15
C PRO A 16 5.66 1.64 -2.26
N ARG A 17 6.91 1.15 -2.44
CA ARG A 17 7.20 -0.28 -2.52
C ARG A 17 7.13 -0.97 -1.16
N SER A 18 7.51 -0.28 -0.10
CA SER A 18 7.54 -0.87 1.24
C SER A 18 6.87 0.01 2.28
N TRP A 19 6.03 -0.63 3.11
CA TRP A 19 5.35 -0.06 4.26
C TRP A 19 5.81 -0.80 5.50
N LEU A 20 6.77 -0.26 6.24
CA LEU A 20 7.35 -0.94 7.39
C LEU A 20 6.57 -0.62 8.65
N PHE A 21 5.90 -1.62 9.21
CA PHE A 21 5.22 -1.54 10.50
C PHE A 21 6.21 -1.43 11.66
N ALA A 22 5.84 -0.61 12.65
CA ALA A 22 6.50 -0.53 13.94
C ALA A 22 5.47 -0.39 15.06
N PRO A 23 5.46 -1.28 16.08
CA PRO A 23 4.53 -1.20 17.19
C PRO A 23 4.74 0.10 17.98
N GLY A 24 3.66 0.87 18.17
CA GLY A 24 3.68 2.21 18.75
C GLY A 24 4.08 2.29 20.23
N HIS A 25 4.16 1.14 20.91
CA HIS A 25 4.51 1.07 22.33
C HIS A 25 5.97 0.71 22.60
N ASN A 26 6.79 0.47 21.56
CA ASN A 26 8.19 0.05 21.71
C ASN A 26 9.14 1.19 21.33
N GLU A 27 9.64 1.90 22.34
CA GLU A 27 10.51 3.08 22.17
C GLU A 27 11.75 2.79 21.31
N LYS A 28 12.41 1.65 21.54
CA LYS A 28 13.62 1.26 20.78
C LYS A 28 13.30 1.08 19.30
N ILE A 29 12.18 0.43 18.98
CA ILE A 29 11.75 0.23 17.59
C ILE A 29 11.35 1.57 16.96
N LEU A 30 10.60 2.41 17.67
CA LEU A 30 10.18 3.73 17.19
C LEU A 30 11.36 4.64 16.80
N VAL A 31 12.50 4.50 17.47
CA VAL A 31 13.72 5.23 17.11
C VAL A 31 14.39 4.62 15.87
N GLN A 32 14.51 3.31 15.81
CA GLN A 32 15.29 2.60 14.79
C GLN A 32 14.58 2.42 13.44
N VAL A 33 13.24 2.35 13.44
CA VAL A 33 12.45 2.04 12.25
C VAL A 33 12.67 3.01 11.10
N PHE A 34 12.93 4.27 11.40
CA PHE A 34 13.14 5.30 10.40
C PHE A 34 14.45 5.15 9.60
N ASP A 35 15.40 4.40 10.13
CA ASP A 35 16.69 4.17 9.49
C ASP A 35 16.75 2.83 8.73
N ALA A 36 15.60 2.11 8.67
CA ALA A 36 15.47 0.83 8.00
C ALA A 36 15.41 0.90 6.46
N GLY A 37 15.38 2.10 5.88
CA GLY A 37 15.35 2.31 4.43
C GLY A 37 14.01 2.03 3.75
N ALA A 38 12.93 1.83 4.51
CA ALA A 38 11.58 1.67 3.95
C ALA A 38 11.11 2.95 3.24
N ASP A 39 10.27 2.80 2.20
CA ASP A 39 9.67 3.95 1.54
C ASP A 39 8.70 4.68 2.47
N VAL A 40 7.98 3.93 3.31
CA VAL A 40 7.07 4.44 4.33
C VAL A 40 7.31 3.75 5.66
N VAL A 41 7.42 4.53 6.71
CA VAL A 41 7.32 4.06 8.10
C VAL A 41 5.86 4.16 8.52
N LEU A 42 5.30 3.05 9.01
CA LEU A 42 3.93 2.92 9.46
C LEU A 42 3.91 2.55 10.94
N LEU A 43 3.67 3.56 11.80
CA LEU A 43 3.59 3.36 13.24
C LEU A 43 2.20 2.79 13.58
N ASP A 44 2.18 1.76 14.41
CA ASP A 44 0.96 1.00 14.68
C ASP A 44 0.38 1.28 16.06
N LEU A 45 -0.90 1.64 16.11
CA LEU A 45 -1.69 1.82 17.33
C LEU A 45 -2.81 0.78 17.46
N GLU A 46 -2.93 -0.13 16.49
CA GLU A 46 -4.03 -1.10 16.46
C GLU A 46 -3.61 -2.44 17.12
N ASP A 47 -3.55 -3.52 16.36
CA ASP A 47 -3.43 -4.89 16.87
C ASP A 47 -2.08 -5.17 17.55
N ALA A 48 -1.01 -4.51 17.14
CA ALA A 48 0.29 -4.65 17.79
C ALA A 48 0.38 -3.99 19.17
N VAL A 49 -0.64 -3.22 19.58
CA VAL A 49 -0.64 -2.51 20.87
C VAL A 49 -1.74 -3.05 21.79
N PRO A 50 -1.40 -3.62 22.95
CA PRO A 50 -2.38 -4.05 23.95
C PRO A 50 -3.34 -2.92 24.36
N PRO A 51 -4.61 -3.24 24.67
CA PRO A 51 -5.63 -2.23 24.98
C PRO A 51 -5.29 -1.32 26.16
N ASP A 52 -4.67 -1.85 27.19
CA ASP A 52 -4.33 -1.17 28.45
C ASP A 52 -3.21 -0.13 28.32
N ILE A 53 -2.43 -0.20 27.22
CA ILE A 53 -1.32 0.74 26.98
C ILE A 53 -1.51 1.62 25.76
N LYS A 54 -2.68 1.61 25.10
CA LYS A 54 -2.93 2.39 23.88
C LYS A 54 -2.72 3.90 24.08
N ASP A 55 -3.11 4.45 25.20
CA ASP A 55 -2.92 5.88 25.48
C ASP A 55 -1.43 6.24 25.60
N ARG A 56 -0.64 5.40 26.26
CA ARG A 56 0.82 5.57 26.31
C ARG A 56 1.46 5.43 24.92
N ALA A 57 1.05 4.42 24.16
CA ALA A 57 1.56 4.20 22.80
C ALA A 57 1.24 5.40 21.90
N ARG A 58 0.05 6.00 22.00
CA ARG A 58 -0.35 7.20 21.26
C ARG A 58 0.58 8.38 21.52
N GLU A 59 0.93 8.63 22.77
CA GLU A 59 1.89 9.70 23.11
C GLU A 59 3.30 9.42 22.58
N MET A 60 3.75 8.16 22.62
CA MET A 60 5.03 7.78 22.03
C MET A 60 5.04 7.96 20.51
N VAL A 61 3.98 7.53 19.83
CA VAL A 61 3.80 7.73 18.38
C VAL A 61 3.74 9.22 18.04
N TYR A 62 3.03 10.03 18.81
CA TYR A 62 3.00 11.48 18.62
C TYR A 62 4.40 12.09 18.72
N GLY A 63 5.17 11.72 19.74
CA GLY A 63 6.56 12.18 19.89
C GLY A 63 7.46 11.80 18.71
N ALA A 64 7.31 10.60 18.18
CA ALA A 64 8.04 10.15 16.99
C ALA A 64 7.61 10.91 15.73
N ALA A 65 6.31 11.05 15.49
CA ALA A 65 5.72 11.71 14.34
C ALA A 65 6.05 13.22 14.30
N ALA A 66 6.19 13.86 15.46
CA ALA A 66 6.59 15.27 15.55
C ALA A 66 8.02 15.53 15.07
N THR A 67 8.86 14.51 15.02
CA THR A 67 10.29 14.63 14.65
C THR A 67 10.62 14.02 13.30
N ARG A 68 9.89 13.01 12.85
CA ARG A 68 10.16 12.28 11.61
C ARG A 68 8.88 11.95 10.84
N PRO A 69 8.85 12.12 9.51
CA PRO A 69 7.66 11.89 8.69
C PRO A 69 7.29 10.41 8.70
N CYS A 70 6.03 10.10 9.05
CA CYS A 70 5.50 8.76 9.10
C CYS A 70 4.00 8.72 8.81
N TRP A 71 3.50 7.53 8.53
CA TRP A 71 2.09 7.18 8.55
C TRP A 71 1.76 6.48 9.86
N VAL A 72 0.49 6.52 10.26
CA VAL A 72 0.04 5.84 11.47
C VAL A 72 -1.15 4.94 11.13
N ARG A 73 -1.07 3.64 11.50
CA ARG A 73 -2.26 2.79 11.55
C ARG A 73 -3.00 3.10 12.85
N VAL A 74 -4.16 3.72 12.71
CA VAL A 74 -5.05 4.04 13.81
C VAL A 74 -5.92 2.84 14.21
N ASN A 75 -6.63 2.94 15.31
CA ASN A 75 -7.63 1.95 15.69
C ASN A 75 -8.83 1.96 14.72
N ARG A 76 -9.66 0.90 14.76
CA ARG A 76 -10.83 0.75 13.89
C ARG A 76 -11.71 2.00 13.93
N ALA A 77 -12.15 2.47 12.77
CA ALA A 77 -13.05 3.59 12.63
C ALA A 77 -14.28 3.46 13.55
N ARG A 78 -14.76 4.58 14.07
CA ARG A 78 -15.90 4.70 15.01
C ARG A 78 -15.64 4.13 16.41
N SER A 79 -14.42 3.64 16.72
CA SER A 79 -14.04 3.31 18.08
C SER A 79 -13.57 4.55 18.84
N GLU A 80 -13.77 4.57 20.16
CA GLU A 80 -13.24 5.62 21.05
C GLU A 80 -11.71 5.74 20.96
N ALA A 81 -11.02 4.61 20.79
CA ALA A 81 -9.58 4.61 20.60
C ALA A 81 -9.16 5.33 19.30
N CYS A 82 -9.89 5.09 18.19
CA CYS A 82 -9.65 5.79 16.93
C CYS A 82 -9.88 7.29 17.06
N GLU A 83 -10.95 7.70 17.72
CA GLU A 83 -11.25 9.12 17.93
C GLU A 83 -10.11 9.83 18.66
N ARG A 84 -9.60 9.23 19.75
CA ARG A 84 -8.43 9.74 20.47
C ARG A 84 -7.14 9.72 19.63
N ASP A 85 -6.97 8.73 18.75
CA ASP A 85 -5.81 8.68 17.84
C ASP A 85 -5.86 9.89 16.87
N LEU A 86 -7.02 10.13 16.25
CA LEU A 86 -7.20 11.22 15.30
C LEU A 86 -7.04 12.60 15.96
N GLU A 87 -7.66 12.81 17.13
CA GLU A 87 -7.52 14.06 17.89
C GLU A 87 -6.06 14.36 18.21
N ARG A 88 -5.28 13.36 18.56
CA ARG A 88 -3.89 13.55 19.00
C ARG A 88 -2.91 13.71 17.85
N LEU A 89 -3.15 13.03 16.73
CA LEU A 89 -2.14 12.87 15.67
C LEU A 89 -2.40 13.69 14.41
N THR A 90 -3.62 14.22 14.23
CA THR A 90 -3.94 15.07 13.08
C THR A 90 -3.01 16.29 13.04
N GLY A 91 -2.40 16.52 11.87
CA GLY A 91 -1.39 17.58 11.70
C GLY A 91 0.06 17.19 12.01
N SER A 92 0.29 15.99 12.58
CA SER A 92 1.64 15.50 12.90
C SER A 92 2.09 14.34 12.00
N VAL A 93 1.21 13.80 11.17
CA VAL A 93 1.46 12.62 10.33
C VAL A 93 1.33 12.94 8.85
N LEU A 94 1.93 12.11 8.00
CA LEU A 94 1.78 12.19 6.54
C LEU A 94 0.44 11.61 6.07
N GLY A 95 -0.16 10.69 6.81
CA GLY A 95 -1.41 10.03 6.51
C GLY A 95 -1.80 9.02 7.57
N PHE A 96 -3.03 8.55 7.48
CA PHE A 96 -3.53 7.47 8.33
C PHE A 96 -3.82 6.22 7.51
N ARG A 97 -3.43 5.05 8.04
CA ARG A 97 -3.95 3.76 7.60
C ARG A 97 -5.11 3.38 8.51
N ILE A 98 -6.26 3.14 7.89
CA ILE A 98 -7.48 2.75 8.60
C ILE A 98 -7.63 1.23 8.45
N PRO A 99 -7.60 0.47 9.55
CA PRO A 99 -7.86 -0.96 9.51
C PRO A 99 -9.36 -1.26 9.37
N LYS A 100 -9.69 -2.45 8.89
CA LYS A 100 -11.03 -3.04 8.92
C LYS A 100 -12.11 -2.13 8.30
N VAL A 101 -11.77 -1.49 7.17
CA VAL A 101 -12.71 -0.61 6.45
C VAL A 101 -13.73 -1.46 5.71
N GLU A 102 -15.01 -1.23 5.99
CA GLU A 102 -16.12 -1.99 5.42
C GLU A 102 -17.11 -1.12 4.63
N SER A 103 -16.92 0.19 4.61
CA SER A 103 -17.81 1.12 3.89
C SER A 103 -17.14 2.46 3.59
N ALA A 104 -17.64 3.17 2.57
CA ALA A 104 -17.28 4.57 2.33
C ALA A 104 -17.63 5.50 3.53
N ALA A 105 -18.65 5.12 4.32
CA ALA A 105 -19.03 5.86 5.51
C ALA A 105 -17.98 5.79 6.64
N ASP A 106 -17.16 4.72 6.70
CA ASP A 106 -16.05 4.64 7.66
C ASP A 106 -14.93 5.59 7.25
N VAL A 107 -14.65 5.67 5.94
CA VAL A 107 -13.68 6.64 5.39
C VAL A 107 -14.13 8.07 5.66
N ALA A 108 -15.40 8.40 5.40
CA ALA A 108 -15.96 9.71 5.65
C ALA A 108 -15.88 10.08 7.14
N TRP A 109 -16.20 9.14 8.03
CA TRP A 109 -16.14 9.37 9.48
C TRP A 109 -14.74 9.74 9.97
N VAL A 110 -13.70 9.12 9.42
CA VAL A 110 -12.30 9.48 9.73
C VAL A 110 -11.92 10.81 9.09
N ALA A 111 -12.32 11.05 7.84
CA ALA A 111 -12.02 12.27 7.12
C ALA A 111 -12.61 13.52 7.79
N ASP A 112 -13.81 13.41 8.37
CA ASP A 112 -14.46 14.50 9.11
C ASP A 112 -13.66 14.89 10.37
N ARG A 113 -12.92 13.93 10.97
CA ARG A 113 -12.11 14.14 12.18
C ARG A 113 -10.65 14.46 11.90
N ALA A 114 -10.19 14.12 10.71
CA ALA A 114 -8.82 14.38 10.24
C ALA A 114 -8.83 15.08 8.86
N PRO A 115 -9.38 16.31 8.78
CA PRO A 115 -9.56 16.98 7.51
C PRO A 115 -8.23 17.21 6.79
N GLY A 116 -8.20 16.86 5.49
CA GLY A 116 -7.03 17.05 4.63
C GLY A 116 -5.92 16.01 4.81
N VAL A 117 -6.06 15.04 5.72
CA VAL A 117 -5.10 13.96 5.89
C VAL A 117 -5.44 12.83 4.91
N PRO A 118 -4.49 12.36 4.07
CA PRO A 118 -4.73 11.25 3.16
C PRO A 118 -4.92 9.93 3.92
N LEU A 119 -5.87 9.11 3.45
CA LEU A 119 -6.26 7.87 4.09
C LEU A 119 -5.89 6.66 3.22
N ASP A 120 -5.20 5.70 3.80
CA ASP A 120 -4.97 4.35 3.25
C ASP A 120 -5.95 3.38 3.92
N CYS A 121 -6.87 2.83 3.13
CA CYS A 121 -7.96 2.00 3.61
C CYS A 121 -7.58 0.52 3.48
N THR A 122 -7.40 -0.18 4.62
CA THR A 122 -7.10 -1.62 4.62
C THR A 122 -8.38 -2.41 4.43
N ILE A 123 -8.39 -3.22 3.38
CA ILE A 123 -9.48 -4.14 3.02
C ILE A 123 -9.09 -5.53 3.48
N GLU A 124 -9.78 -6.02 4.51
CA GLU A 124 -9.41 -7.22 5.26
C GLU A 124 -10.61 -7.99 5.84
N SER A 125 -11.79 -7.78 5.23
CA SER A 125 -12.99 -8.58 5.50
C SER A 125 -13.77 -8.80 4.20
N ALA A 126 -14.63 -9.82 4.17
CA ALA A 126 -15.51 -10.11 3.03
C ALA A 126 -16.39 -8.90 2.67
N ARG A 127 -16.92 -8.20 3.67
CA ARG A 127 -17.69 -6.97 3.48
C ARG A 127 -16.84 -5.86 2.86
N GLY A 128 -15.63 -5.66 3.37
CA GLY A 128 -14.69 -4.68 2.83
C GLY A 128 -14.33 -4.97 1.38
N VAL A 129 -14.08 -6.25 1.03
CA VAL A 129 -13.82 -6.66 -0.36
C VAL A 129 -14.99 -6.28 -1.26
N LEU A 130 -16.23 -6.63 -0.88
CA LEU A 130 -17.41 -6.33 -1.70
C LEU A 130 -17.68 -4.81 -1.82
N ALA A 131 -17.27 -4.02 -0.83
CA ALA A 131 -17.42 -2.56 -0.82
C ALA A 131 -16.18 -1.80 -1.37
N ALA A 132 -15.13 -2.51 -1.83
CA ALA A 132 -13.83 -1.89 -2.11
C ALA A 132 -13.89 -0.76 -3.17
N PHE A 133 -14.78 -0.85 -4.16
CA PHE A 133 -14.95 0.22 -5.13
C PHE A 133 -15.55 1.48 -4.50
N ASP A 134 -16.60 1.35 -3.69
CA ASP A 134 -17.24 2.47 -3.00
C ASP A 134 -16.27 3.12 -2.00
N ILE A 135 -15.48 2.30 -1.29
CA ILE A 135 -14.41 2.76 -0.39
C ILE A 135 -13.36 3.56 -1.17
N ALA A 136 -12.89 3.01 -2.30
CA ALA A 136 -11.89 3.67 -3.13
C ALA A 136 -12.38 4.99 -3.72
N THR A 137 -13.67 5.14 -4.04
CA THR A 137 -14.25 6.38 -4.57
C THR A 137 -14.48 7.45 -3.50
N ALA A 138 -14.42 7.11 -2.21
CA ALA A 138 -14.53 8.10 -1.15
C ALA A 138 -13.45 9.19 -1.30
N PRO A 139 -13.80 10.50 -1.20
CA PRO A 139 -12.90 11.60 -1.53
C PRO A 139 -11.57 11.58 -0.77
N ALA A 140 -11.59 11.20 0.51
CA ALA A 140 -10.41 11.14 1.37
C ALA A 140 -9.60 9.84 1.21
N CYS A 141 -10.13 8.80 0.55
CA CYS A 141 -9.37 7.58 0.25
C CYS A 141 -8.26 7.92 -0.75
N ALA A 142 -7.03 7.86 -0.33
CA ALA A 142 -5.86 8.05 -1.17
C ALA A 142 -5.34 6.73 -1.74
N LEU A 143 -5.42 5.65 -0.95
CA LEU A 143 -4.86 4.34 -1.24
C LEU A 143 -5.79 3.23 -0.73
N LEU A 144 -5.66 2.05 -1.31
CA LEU A 144 -6.13 0.79 -0.73
C LEU A 144 -4.94 -0.06 -0.32
N SER A 145 -5.09 -0.79 0.77
CA SER A 145 -4.15 -1.84 1.17
C SER A 145 -4.90 -3.14 1.46
N TYR A 146 -4.20 -4.25 1.29
CA TYR A 146 -4.76 -5.58 1.49
C TYR A 146 -4.32 -6.15 2.85
N GLY A 147 -5.26 -6.66 3.65
CA GLY A 147 -5.02 -7.32 4.93
C GLY A 147 -5.35 -8.82 4.85
N GLY A 148 -4.41 -9.62 4.36
CA GLY A 148 -4.65 -11.04 4.05
C GLY A 148 -4.90 -11.92 5.25
N LEU A 149 -4.21 -11.66 6.38
CA LEU A 149 -4.36 -12.43 7.63
C LEU A 149 -5.78 -12.30 8.20
N ASP A 150 -6.25 -11.06 8.32
CA ASP A 150 -7.58 -10.77 8.85
C ASP A 150 -8.68 -11.26 7.89
N LEU A 151 -8.49 -11.11 6.56
CA LEU A 151 -9.43 -11.63 5.58
C LEU A 151 -9.54 -13.16 5.65
N ALA A 152 -8.42 -13.87 5.78
CA ALA A 152 -8.42 -15.32 5.91
C ALA A 152 -9.15 -15.75 7.19
N ALA A 153 -8.94 -15.03 8.29
CA ALA A 153 -9.65 -15.26 9.54
C ALA A 153 -11.16 -14.99 9.41
N ASP A 154 -11.56 -13.88 8.76
CA ASP A 154 -12.97 -13.54 8.50
C ASP A 154 -13.68 -14.61 7.64
N LEU A 155 -12.98 -15.16 6.65
CA LEU A 155 -13.50 -16.20 5.76
C LEU A 155 -13.42 -17.61 6.36
N GLY A 156 -12.70 -17.81 7.47
CA GLY A 156 -12.48 -19.12 8.07
C GLY A 156 -11.64 -20.07 7.19
N ILE A 157 -10.70 -19.54 6.41
CA ILE A 157 -9.85 -20.29 5.49
C ILE A 157 -8.37 -20.17 5.90
N PRO A 158 -7.50 -21.10 5.47
CA PRO A 158 -6.07 -20.91 5.60
C PRO A 158 -5.61 -19.64 4.88
N GLU A 159 -4.58 -18.98 5.43
CA GLU A 159 -3.91 -17.91 4.71
C GLU A 159 -3.23 -18.47 3.46
N GLY A 160 -3.46 -17.83 2.31
CA GLY A 160 -2.85 -18.23 1.06
C GLY A 160 -3.19 -17.30 -0.09
N ALA A 161 -2.25 -17.18 -1.02
CA ALA A 161 -2.43 -16.30 -2.18
C ALA A 161 -3.48 -16.84 -3.16
N GLN A 162 -3.65 -18.16 -3.24
CA GLN A 162 -4.60 -18.79 -4.14
C GLN A 162 -6.03 -18.72 -3.58
N GLU A 163 -6.20 -18.97 -2.29
CA GLU A 163 -7.49 -18.94 -1.59
C GLU A 163 -8.11 -17.53 -1.63
N THR A 164 -7.28 -16.51 -1.62
CA THR A 164 -7.70 -15.09 -1.64
C THR A 164 -7.54 -14.41 -3.00
N LEU A 165 -7.26 -15.15 -4.07
CA LEU A 165 -6.97 -14.61 -5.41
C LEU A 165 -8.08 -13.70 -5.92
N TYR A 166 -9.35 -14.08 -5.72
CA TYR A 166 -10.48 -13.26 -6.14
C TYR A 166 -10.48 -11.89 -5.43
N ALA A 167 -10.35 -11.89 -4.10
CA ALA A 167 -10.32 -10.67 -3.30
C ALA A 167 -9.18 -9.75 -3.72
N ARG A 168 -7.97 -10.31 -3.87
CA ARG A 168 -6.78 -9.58 -4.33
C ARG A 168 -6.97 -8.96 -5.72
N SER A 169 -7.48 -9.74 -6.67
CA SER A 169 -7.77 -9.26 -8.03
C SER A 169 -8.85 -8.18 -8.04
N TYR A 170 -9.89 -8.33 -7.22
CA TYR A 170 -10.95 -7.36 -7.12
C TYR A 170 -10.47 -6.01 -6.56
N LEU A 171 -9.57 -6.02 -5.57
CA LEU A 171 -8.96 -4.78 -5.05
C LEU A 171 -8.22 -4.00 -6.15
N ILE A 172 -7.48 -4.69 -7.00
CA ILE A 172 -6.79 -4.05 -8.14
C ILE A 172 -7.78 -3.37 -9.08
N LEU A 173 -8.87 -4.10 -9.42
CA LEU A 173 -9.93 -3.56 -10.27
C LEU A 173 -10.63 -2.36 -9.63
N ALA A 174 -10.96 -2.45 -8.35
CA ALA A 174 -11.62 -1.39 -7.59
C ALA A 174 -10.76 -0.12 -7.53
N ALA A 175 -9.49 -0.25 -7.17
CA ALA A 175 -8.56 0.87 -7.15
C ALA A 175 -8.40 1.52 -8.52
N ARG A 176 -8.22 0.71 -9.58
CA ARG A 176 -8.04 1.21 -10.94
C ARG A 176 -9.30 1.92 -11.46
N ALA A 177 -10.48 1.33 -11.23
CA ALA A 177 -11.77 1.92 -11.62
C ALA A 177 -12.05 3.24 -10.91
N ALA A 178 -11.60 3.38 -9.64
CA ALA A 178 -11.70 4.62 -8.87
C ALA A 178 -10.59 5.64 -9.18
N GLY A 179 -9.68 5.36 -10.14
CA GLY A 179 -8.57 6.24 -10.48
C GLY A 179 -7.49 6.34 -9.40
N LYS A 180 -7.41 5.35 -8.49
CA LYS A 180 -6.42 5.31 -7.42
C LYS A 180 -5.12 4.63 -7.86
N PRO A 181 -4.00 4.89 -7.18
CA PRO A 181 -2.77 4.13 -7.34
C PRO A 181 -3.00 2.63 -7.08
N GLN A 182 -2.05 1.80 -7.57
CA GLN A 182 -2.09 0.37 -7.28
C GLN A 182 -2.07 0.13 -5.76
N PRO A 183 -2.88 -0.81 -5.24
CA PRO A 183 -2.90 -1.15 -3.83
C PRO A 183 -1.57 -1.70 -3.33
N SER A 184 -1.31 -1.58 -2.02
CA SER A 184 -0.23 -2.32 -1.37
C SER A 184 -0.73 -3.70 -0.90
N ASP A 185 0.13 -4.72 -1.09
CA ASP A 185 -0.13 -6.07 -0.61
C ASP A 185 0.11 -6.19 0.91
N GLY A 186 -0.43 -7.24 1.51
CA GLY A 186 -0.36 -7.53 2.94
C GLY A 186 1.04 -7.88 3.45
N VAL A 187 1.13 -8.29 4.71
CA VAL A 187 2.38 -8.72 5.34
C VAL A 187 2.73 -10.15 4.94
N TYR A 188 4.01 -10.50 5.05
CA TYR A 188 4.50 -11.87 5.00
C TYR A 188 5.01 -12.27 6.39
N PRO A 189 4.35 -13.24 7.08
CA PRO A 189 4.62 -13.47 8.49
C PRO A 189 5.90 -14.27 8.76
N MET A 190 6.43 -15.00 7.76
CA MET A 190 7.57 -15.89 7.95
C MET A 190 8.90 -15.12 7.87
N LEU A 191 9.42 -14.65 9.01
CA LEU A 191 10.61 -13.78 9.07
C LEU A 191 11.91 -14.44 8.58
N ASN A 192 12.00 -15.77 8.58
CA ASN A 192 13.20 -16.49 8.18
C ASN A 192 13.07 -17.17 6.81
N ASP A 193 12.10 -16.74 6.00
CA ASP A 193 11.85 -17.28 4.67
C ASP A 193 11.92 -16.17 3.62
N ASP A 194 13.15 -15.78 3.29
CA ASP A 194 13.42 -14.70 2.34
C ASP A 194 12.97 -15.08 0.91
N GLU A 195 13.07 -16.36 0.56
CA GLU A 195 12.65 -16.87 -0.75
C GLU A 195 11.13 -16.90 -0.90
N GLY A 196 10.41 -17.31 0.14
CA GLY A 196 8.94 -17.25 0.18
C GLY A 196 8.44 -15.81 0.08
N LEU A 197 9.06 -14.88 0.79
CA LEU A 197 8.75 -13.45 0.66
C LEU A 197 8.95 -12.95 -0.77
N ARG A 198 10.09 -13.28 -1.42
CA ARG A 198 10.38 -12.90 -2.80
C ARG A 198 9.30 -13.40 -3.76
N LYS A 199 8.96 -14.67 -3.69
CA LYS A 199 7.91 -15.30 -4.53
C LYS A 199 6.56 -14.63 -4.34
N GLU A 200 6.20 -14.30 -3.10
CA GLU A 200 4.93 -13.64 -2.82
C GLU A 200 4.89 -12.21 -3.37
N VAL A 201 5.99 -11.45 -3.24
CA VAL A 201 6.10 -10.10 -3.84
C VAL A 201 5.99 -10.17 -5.36
N GLU A 202 6.67 -11.12 -6.01
CA GLU A 202 6.58 -11.32 -7.46
C GLU A 202 5.17 -11.72 -7.91
N ALA A 203 4.49 -12.56 -7.13
CA ALA A 203 3.10 -12.92 -7.40
C ALA A 203 2.17 -11.70 -7.26
N ALA A 204 2.35 -10.88 -6.23
CA ALA A 204 1.62 -9.64 -6.04
C ALA A 204 1.87 -8.64 -7.19
N LYS A 205 3.14 -8.47 -7.61
CA LYS A 205 3.52 -7.63 -8.77
C LYS A 205 2.81 -8.09 -10.05
N ARG A 206 2.76 -9.39 -10.31
CA ARG A 206 2.05 -9.95 -11.49
C ARG A 206 0.55 -9.72 -11.46
N LEU A 207 -0.08 -9.68 -10.28
CA LEU A 207 -1.50 -9.35 -10.12
C LEU A 207 -1.79 -7.85 -10.32
N GLY A 208 -0.78 -6.99 -10.18
CA GLY A 208 -0.93 -5.55 -10.31
C GLY A 208 -0.84 -4.76 -8.99
N PHE A 209 -0.46 -5.40 -7.89
CA PHE A 209 -0.06 -4.67 -6.69
C PHE A 209 1.24 -3.89 -6.92
N PHE A 210 1.37 -2.77 -6.24
CA PHE A 210 2.63 -2.06 -6.15
C PHE A 210 2.88 -1.64 -4.70
N GLY A 211 3.77 -2.37 -4.05
CA GLY A 211 4.09 -2.23 -2.65
C GLY A 211 3.59 -3.38 -1.80
N LYS A 212 4.27 -3.57 -0.68
CA LYS A 212 3.98 -4.61 0.31
C LYS A 212 4.25 -4.11 1.71
N SER A 213 3.42 -4.54 2.65
CA SER A 213 3.64 -4.30 4.07
C SER A 213 4.76 -5.22 4.58
N ALA A 214 5.67 -4.65 5.38
CA ALA A 214 6.77 -5.35 6.05
C ALA A 214 6.61 -5.24 7.56
N ILE A 215 6.94 -6.31 8.28
CA ILE A 215 6.90 -6.37 9.76
C ILE A 215 8.31 -6.45 10.37
N HIS A 216 9.34 -6.46 9.54
CA HIS A 216 10.73 -6.46 9.99
C HIS A 216 11.63 -5.73 8.98
N PRO A 217 12.64 -4.96 9.42
CA PRO A 217 13.55 -4.21 8.54
C PRO A 217 14.24 -5.07 7.47
N ARG A 218 14.60 -6.33 7.78
CA ARG A 218 15.24 -7.24 6.81
C ARG A 218 14.39 -7.55 5.57
N GLN A 219 13.06 -7.40 5.65
CA GLN A 219 12.15 -7.62 4.52
C GLN A 219 12.21 -6.48 3.50
N VAL A 220 12.59 -5.28 3.92
CA VAL A 220 12.58 -4.07 3.07
C VAL A 220 13.45 -4.22 1.82
N PRO A 221 14.73 -4.62 1.88
CA PRO A 221 15.55 -4.78 0.68
C PRO A 221 15.01 -5.84 -0.27
N ILE A 222 14.48 -6.95 0.24
CA ILE A 222 13.89 -8.02 -0.56
C ILE A 222 12.66 -7.51 -1.33
N ILE A 223 11.78 -6.76 -0.66
CA ILE A 223 10.61 -6.14 -1.27
C ILE A 223 11.03 -5.16 -2.37
N HIS A 224 12.02 -4.31 -2.09
CA HIS A 224 12.51 -3.33 -3.06
C HIS A 224 13.10 -3.98 -4.31
N GLU A 225 13.87 -5.05 -4.12
CA GLU A 225 14.47 -5.82 -5.21
C GLU A 225 13.41 -6.52 -6.06
N ALA A 226 12.45 -7.21 -5.43
CA ALA A 226 11.41 -7.95 -6.14
C ALA A 226 10.42 -7.05 -6.91
N PHE A 227 10.14 -5.84 -6.42
CA PHE A 227 9.34 -4.85 -7.18
C PHE A 227 10.14 -4.10 -8.25
N ALA A 228 11.47 -4.13 -8.21
CA ALA A 228 12.27 -3.51 -9.26
C ALA A 228 12.01 -4.19 -10.62
N PRO A 229 12.08 -3.46 -11.72
CA PRO A 229 12.08 -4.07 -13.05
C PRO A 229 13.32 -4.95 -13.22
N THR A 230 13.14 -6.14 -13.80
CA THR A 230 14.28 -6.99 -14.15
C THR A 230 15.03 -6.42 -15.37
N PRO A 231 16.30 -6.81 -15.60
CA PRO A 231 17.02 -6.43 -16.82
C PRO A 231 16.26 -6.81 -18.09
N GLU A 232 15.58 -7.96 -18.10
CA GLU A 232 14.76 -8.43 -19.22
C GLU A 232 13.52 -7.56 -19.42
N GLU A 233 12.82 -7.18 -18.34
CA GLU A 233 11.68 -6.24 -18.39
C GLU A 233 12.13 -4.88 -18.92
N VAL A 234 13.29 -4.38 -18.50
CA VAL A 234 13.86 -3.11 -19.00
C VAL A 234 14.21 -3.20 -20.47
N ALA A 235 14.89 -4.27 -20.90
CA ALA A 235 15.25 -4.46 -22.29
C ALA A 235 14.02 -4.58 -23.19
N TRP A 236 13.01 -5.35 -22.76
CA TRP A 236 11.73 -5.46 -23.47
C TRP A 236 11.04 -4.10 -23.60
N ALA A 237 10.89 -3.35 -22.50
CA ALA A 237 10.23 -2.06 -22.50
C ALA A 237 10.95 -1.03 -23.39
N THR A 238 12.29 -1.03 -23.36
CA THR A 238 13.10 -0.16 -24.24
C THR A 238 12.89 -0.49 -25.70
N GLY A 239 12.89 -1.79 -26.06
CA GLY A 239 12.65 -2.24 -27.44
C GLY A 239 11.24 -1.91 -27.96
N VAL A 240 10.23 -2.07 -27.08
CA VAL A 240 8.84 -1.69 -27.39
C VAL A 240 8.71 -0.21 -27.67
N LEU A 241 9.25 0.66 -26.80
CA LEU A 241 9.15 2.11 -26.99
C LEU A 241 9.90 2.59 -28.24
N ALA A 242 11.08 2.04 -28.49
CA ALA A 242 11.84 2.37 -29.69
C ALA A 242 11.05 2.02 -30.98
N ALA A 243 10.43 0.84 -31.04
CA ALA A 243 9.59 0.45 -32.19
C ALA A 243 8.35 1.35 -32.33
N PHE A 244 7.69 1.69 -31.22
CA PHE A 244 6.51 2.54 -31.22
C PHE A 244 6.83 3.98 -31.66
N GLU A 245 7.93 4.55 -31.22
CA GLU A 245 8.40 5.89 -31.65
C GLU A 245 8.78 5.91 -33.10
N GLN A 246 9.50 4.90 -33.62
CA GLN A 246 9.86 4.78 -35.03
C GLN A 246 8.65 4.70 -35.95
N SER A 247 7.53 4.14 -35.47
CA SER A 247 6.28 4.09 -36.21
C SER A 247 5.48 5.40 -36.20
N GLY A 248 5.98 6.44 -35.49
CA GLY A 248 5.24 7.68 -35.28
C GLY A 248 4.02 7.52 -34.37
N GLY A 249 4.05 6.52 -33.47
CA GLY A 249 2.95 6.22 -32.55
C GLY A 249 1.84 5.33 -33.13
N ALA A 250 2.03 4.80 -34.33
CA ALA A 250 1.11 3.85 -34.96
C ALA A 250 1.38 2.40 -34.48
N ALA A 251 0.37 1.54 -34.61
CA ALA A 251 0.55 0.12 -34.35
C ALA A 251 1.65 -0.47 -35.24
N THR A 252 2.55 -1.26 -34.65
CA THR A 252 3.76 -1.78 -35.28
C THR A 252 4.16 -3.14 -34.74
N ARG A 253 5.38 -3.58 -35.03
CA ARG A 253 6.00 -4.78 -34.43
C ARG A 253 7.42 -4.48 -34.00
N THR A 254 7.84 -5.10 -32.90
CA THR A 254 9.26 -5.12 -32.49
C THR A 254 10.09 -5.91 -33.50
N ALA A 255 11.41 -5.84 -33.39
CA ALA A 255 12.34 -6.65 -34.19
C ALA A 255 12.13 -8.16 -33.96
N SER A 256 11.63 -8.57 -32.78
CA SER A 256 11.27 -9.97 -32.47
C SER A 256 9.90 -10.40 -33.00
N GLY A 257 9.13 -9.48 -33.65
CA GLY A 257 7.82 -9.76 -34.22
C GLY A 257 6.63 -9.54 -33.27
N GLU A 258 6.85 -9.11 -32.04
CA GLU A 258 5.77 -8.81 -31.09
C GLU A 258 4.96 -7.59 -31.54
N PHE A 259 3.63 -7.70 -31.47
CA PHE A 259 2.73 -6.60 -31.79
C PHE A 259 2.79 -5.51 -30.73
N VAL A 260 2.88 -4.26 -31.17
CA VAL A 260 2.98 -3.08 -30.32
C VAL A 260 1.92 -2.07 -30.74
N ASP A 261 1.09 -1.69 -29.80
CA ASP A 261 0.12 -0.61 -29.90
C ASP A 261 0.22 0.31 -28.65
N MET A 262 -0.69 1.28 -28.53
CA MET A 262 -0.68 2.21 -27.40
C MET A 262 -0.72 1.52 -26.02
N PRO A 263 -1.60 0.54 -25.74
CA PRO A 263 -1.60 -0.21 -24.47
C PRO A 263 -0.25 -0.89 -24.14
N VAL A 264 0.40 -1.48 -25.14
CA VAL A 264 1.72 -2.12 -24.96
C VAL A 264 2.80 -1.07 -24.69
N ALA A 265 2.78 0.06 -25.40
CA ALA A 265 3.68 1.18 -25.15
C ALA A 265 3.47 1.82 -23.78
N GLU A 266 2.23 1.96 -23.31
CA GLU A 266 1.93 2.45 -21.97
C GLU A 266 2.47 1.51 -20.88
N ARG A 267 2.32 0.20 -21.06
CA ARG A 267 2.92 -0.78 -20.14
C ARG A 267 4.45 -0.65 -20.11
N ALA A 268 5.09 -0.46 -21.26
CA ALA A 268 6.53 -0.26 -21.33
C ALA A 268 6.98 1.01 -20.60
N ARG A 269 6.24 2.12 -20.73
CA ARG A 269 6.50 3.36 -19.98
C ARG A 269 6.39 3.12 -18.47
N GLN A 270 5.36 2.41 -18.02
CA GLN A 270 5.20 2.08 -16.60
C GLN A 270 6.39 1.31 -16.04
N ILE A 271 6.95 0.35 -16.78
CA ILE A 271 8.13 -0.41 -16.38
C ILE A 271 9.35 0.49 -16.24
N LEU A 272 9.58 1.40 -17.19
CA LEU A 272 10.72 2.32 -17.17
C LEU A 272 10.52 3.51 -16.22
N GLY A 273 9.34 3.71 -15.68
CA GLY A 273 9.03 4.84 -14.78
C GLY A 273 8.91 6.18 -15.51
N SER A 274 8.63 6.14 -16.80
CA SER A 274 8.51 7.29 -17.72
C SER A 274 7.07 7.62 -18.08
#